data_e2e5c3e51dd86bfecd1513f544a750c3
#
_entry.id   e2e5c3e51dd86bfecd1513f544a750c3
#
_cell.length_a   1.000
_cell.length_b   1.000
_cell.length_c   1.000
_cell.angle_alpha   90.00
_cell.angle_beta   90.00
_cell.angle_gamma   90.00
#
_symmetry.space_group_name_H-M   'P 1'
#
loop_
_entity.id
_entity.type
_entity.pdbx_description
1 polymer ?
#
loop_
_entity_poly.entity_id
_entity_poly.type
_entity_poly.pdbx_seq_one_letter_code
_entity_poly.pdbx_strand_id
1 'polypeptide(L)'
;MAKILPFKAVRPKRSIANLLASRPFYTYKKHLLEAKLEGNPYTFLHVINPEFNKEDRTEPNSKERFEKVSSKYKEFKSLGYFQKEDKDSLYIYRLTTPFGVFTGIIGGAAVEDIDNGIIKPHENTLSKREDTFKLYLDTCKFHAEPVLLTYDDNKNINHIIKKYVELRPEYEFTTSDQKTHELWIINSIEDIDQLIVEFKHLNN
;
A
#
# COMPACT_ATOMS: atom_id res chain seq x y z
N MET A 1 -20.10 -7.74 -11.02
CA MET A 1 -20.31 -6.75 -9.94
C MET A 1 -19.14 -6.89 -8.97
N ALA A 2 -18.28 -5.87 -8.90
CA ALA A 2 -17.06 -5.95 -8.10
C ALA A 2 -17.36 -5.88 -6.60
N LYS A 3 -16.73 -6.75 -5.82
CA LYS A 3 -16.84 -6.77 -4.36
C LYS A 3 -15.62 -6.12 -3.75
N ILE A 4 -15.81 -4.98 -3.08
CA ILE A 4 -14.79 -4.40 -2.23
C ILE A 4 -15.02 -4.79 -0.77
N LEU A 5 -13.95 -4.95 -0.01
CA LEU A 5 -13.97 -5.38 1.37
C LEU A 5 -13.13 -4.45 2.24
N PRO A 6 -13.67 -3.98 3.37
CA PRO A 6 -12.87 -3.29 4.37
C PRO A 6 -11.91 -4.28 5.05
N PHE A 7 -10.80 -3.76 5.58
CA PHE A 7 -9.80 -4.58 6.26
C PHE A 7 -9.08 -3.80 7.37
N LYS A 8 -8.45 -4.52 8.29
CA LYS A 8 -7.63 -3.96 9.36
C LYS A 8 -6.20 -3.74 8.88
N ALA A 9 -5.89 -2.54 8.38
CA ALA A 9 -4.55 -2.23 7.91
C ALA A 9 -3.54 -2.24 9.06
N VAL A 10 -2.31 -2.65 8.73
CA VAL A 10 -1.13 -2.37 9.53
C VAL A 10 -0.46 -1.14 8.90
N ARG A 11 -0.39 -0.07 9.64
CA ARG A 11 0.09 1.22 9.14
C ARG A 11 1.08 1.88 10.10
N PRO A 12 1.92 2.81 9.65
CA PRO A 12 2.86 3.50 10.51
C PRO A 12 2.13 4.32 11.59
N LYS A 13 2.80 4.56 12.71
CA LYS A 13 2.34 5.60 13.63
C LYS A 13 2.38 6.96 12.93
N ARG A 14 1.39 7.81 13.21
CA ARG A 14 1.26 9.13 12.59
C ARG A 14 2.54 9.97 12.68
N SER A 15 3.21 9.93 13.83
CA SER A 15 4.42 10.72 14.11
C SER A 15 5.64 10.38 13.26
N ILE A 16 5.65 9.20 12.62
CA ILE A 16 6.79 8.72 11.80
C ILE A 16 6.38 8.32 10.38
N ALA A 17 5.14 8.56 9.99
CA ALA A 17 4.64 8.13 8.68
C ALA A 17 5.47 8.68 7.52
N ASN A 18 5.85 9.95 7.57
CA ASN A 18 6.71 10.60 6.58
C ASN A 18 8.15 10.05 6.56
N LEU A 19 8.66 9.59 7.71
CA LEU A 19 9.99 8.99 7.81
C LEU A 19 9.99 7.54 7.34
N LEU A 20 8.89 6.82 7.56
CA LEU A 20 8.75 5.44 7.17
C LEU A 20 8.48 5.29 5.67
N ALA A 21 7.72 6.20 5.08
CA ALA A 21 7.39 6.18 3.66
C ALA A 21 8.62 6.21 2.77
N SER A 22 8.64 5.34 1.77
CA SER A 22 9.74 5.26 0.80
C SER A 22 9.20 4.94 -0.59
N ARG A 23 9.94 5.34 -1.61
CA ARG A 23 9.75 4.84 -2.97
C ARG A 23 10.34 3.43 -3.09
N PRO A 24 10.03 2.67 -4.15
CA PRO A 24 10.71 1.42 -4.42
C PRO A 24 12.23 1.61 -4.48
N PHE A 25 13.00 0.70 -3.86
CA PHE A 25 14.44 0.87 -3.69
C PHE A 25 15.22 1.03 -5.00
N TYR A 26 14.75 0.40 -6.08
CA TYR A 26 15.37 0.47 -7.41
C TYR A 26 15.22 1.84 -8.08
N THR A 27 14.39 2.72 -7.56
CA THR A 27 14.22 4.10 -8.08
C THR A 27 15.28 5.07 -7.54
N TYR A 28 16.05 4.65 -6.55
CA TYR A 28 17.11 5.45 -5.96
C TYR A 28 18.45 5.19 -6.64
N LYS A 29 19.22 6.25 -6.88
CA LYS A 29 20.66 6.11 -7.15
C LYS A 29 21.36 5.56 -5.90
N LYS A 30 22.41 4.75 -6.08
CA LYS A 30 23.11 4.04 -4.98
C LYS A 30 23.44 4.97 -3.80
N HIS A 31 24.13 6.09 -4.05
CA HIS A 31 24.52 7.04 -3.00
C HIS A 31 23.33 7.67 -2.25
N LEU A 32 22.19 7.89 -2.94
CA LEU A 32 20.96 8.40 -2.28
C LEU A 32 20.29 7.34 -1.43
N LEU A 33 20.32 6.08 -1.87
CA LEU A 33 19.81 4.94 -1.09
C LEU A 33 20.63 4.77 0.18
N GLU A 34 21.97 4.81 0.08
CA GLU A 34 22.92 4.77 1.19
C GLU A 34 22.60 5.87 2.21
N ALA A 35 22.58 7.11 1.77
CA ALA A 35 22.30 8.25 2.64
C ALA A 35 20.92 8.15 3.33
N LYS A 36 19.89 7.61 2.64
CA LYS A 36 18.58 7.42 3.25
C LYS A 36 18.57 6.32 4.30
N LEU A 37 19.30 5.24 4.08
CA LEU A 37 19.39 4.13 5.03
C LEU A 37 20.22 4.52 6.26
N GLU A 38 21.31 5.26 6.07
CA GLU A 38 22.15 5.72 7.18
C GLU A 38 21.49 6.85 7.99
N GLY A 39 20.83 7.79 7.29
CA GLY A 39 20.25 8.98 7.92
C GLY A 39 18.85 8.80 8.51
N ASN A 40 18.16 7.69 8.21
CA ASN A 40 16.78 7.46 8.66
C ASN A 40 16.55 6.02 9.14
N PRO A 41 16.59 5.74 10.44
CA PRO A 41 16.38 4.41 10.98
C PRO A 41 14.93 3.89 10.82
N TYR A 42 13.98 4.76 10.54
CA TYR A 42 12.56 4.41 10.39
C TYR A 42 12.19 3.98 8.98
N THR A 43 13.01 4.30 7.97
CA THR A 43 12.60 4.08 6.57
C THR A 43 12.27 2.62 6.28
N PHE A 44 11.16 2.39 5.57
CA PHE A 44 10.74 1.05 5.15
C PHE A 44 11.76 0.35 4.23
N LEU A 45 12.69 1.11 3.67
CA LEU A 45 13.82 0.57 2.90
C LEU A 45 14.64 -0.45 3.71
N HIS A 46 14.75 -0.30 5.05
CA HIS A 46 15.40 -1.31 5.90
C HIS A 46 14.65 -2.64 5.91
N VAL A 47 13.33 -2.61 5.79
CA VAL A 47 12.50 -3.82 5.74
C VAL A 47 12.68 -4.54 4.41
N ILE A 48 12.53 -3.82 3.29
CA ILE A 48 12.57 -4.43 1.95
C ILE A 48 13.99 -4.69 1.44
N ASN A 49 15.01 -4.07 2.06
CA ASN A 49 16.41 -4.26 1.71
C ASN A 49 17.30 -4.52 2.96
N PRO A 50 17.03 -5.58 3.73
CA PRO A 50 17.64 -5.83 5.04
C PRO A 50 19.13 -6.16 5.01
N GLU A 51 19.72 -6.37 3.84
CA GLU A 51 21.13 -6.73 3.66
C GLU A 51 21.93 -5.66 2.91
N PHE A 52 21.43 -4.43 2.90
CA PHE A 52 22.04 -3.36 2.12
C PHE A 52 23.55 -3.17 2.42
N ASN A 53 23.95 -3.22 3.70
CA ASN A 53 25.34 -3.00 4.15
C ASN A 53 26.09 -4.33 4.42
N LYS A 54 25.60 -5.47 3.95
CA LYS A 54 26.27 -6.76 4.13
C LYS A 54 27.12 -7.10 2.91
N GLU A 55 28.31 -7.63 3.15
CA GLU A 55 29.18 -8.16 2.08
C GLU A 55 28.59 -9.45 1.52
N ASP A 56 28.17 -10.37 2.38
CA ASP A 56 27.53 -11.62 2.00
C ASP A 56 26.02 -11.42 1.90
N ARG A 57 25.51 -11.31 0.68
CA ARG A 57 24.08 -11.15 0.40
C ARG A 57 23.48 -12.46 -0.08
N THR A 58 22.26 -12.72 0.37
CA THR A 58 21.47 -13.82 -0.17
C THR A 58 21.08 -13.53 -1.63
N GLU A 59 20.81 -14.59 -2.39
CA GLU A 59 20.33 -14.47 -3.75
C GLU A 59 19.04 -13.64 -3.82
N PRO A 60 18.94 -12.71 -4.78
CA PRO A 60 17.73 -11.92 -4.98
C PRO A 60 16.51 -12.83 -5.20
N ASN A 61 15.38 -12.48 -4.59
CA ASN A 61 14.13 -13.21 -4.68
C ASN A 61 14.17 -14.66 -4.13
N SER A 62 15.19 -15.01 -3.36
CA SER A 62 15.25 -16.29 -2.67
C SER A 62 14.36 -16.32 -1.42
N LYS A 63 13.97 -17.51 -0.99
CA LYS A 63 13.22 -17.70 0.26
C LYS A 63 13.99 -17.15 1.47
N GLU A 64 15.30 -17.39 1.52
CA GLU A 64 16.18 -16.89 2.58
C GLU A 64 16.17 -15.35 2.62
N ARG A 65 16.21 -14.68 1.46
CA ARG A 65 16.07 -13.23 1.37
C ARG A 65 14.74 -12.76 1.96
N PHE A 66 13.65 -13.42 1.61
CA PHE A 66 12.31 -13.08 2.10
C PHE A 66 12.13 -13.37 3.59
N GLU A 67 12.79 -14.37 4.14
CA GLU A 67 12.84 -14.61 5.59
C GLU A 67 13.51 -13.45 6.34
N LYS A 68 14.57 -12.86 5.78
CA LYS A 68 15.22 -11.67 6.34
C LYS A 68 14.29 -10.43 6.27
N VAL A 69 13.55 -10.25 5.17
CA VAL A 69 12.52 -9.22 5.05
C VAL A 69 11.43 -9.42 6.12
N SER A 70 10.92 -10.64 6.28
CA SER A 70 9.93 -10.99 7.29
C SER A 70 10.42 -10.70 8.72
N SER A 71 11.67 -11.06 9.01
CA SER A 71 12.30 -10.82 10.32
C SER A 71 12.43 -9.32 10.60
N LYS A 72 12.85 -8.53 9.60
CA LYS A 72 12.98 -7.08 9.76
C LYS A 72 11.63 -6.39 9.92
N TYR A 73 10.59 -6.86 9.23
CA TYR A 73 9.23 -6.38 9.43
C TYR A 73 8.72 -6.66 10.85
N LYS A 74 8.99 -7.88 11.39
CA LYS A 74 8.64 -8.22 12.78
C LYS A 74 9.37 -7.34 13.79
N GLU A 75 10.64 -7.05 13.55
CA GLU A 75 11.43 -6.11 14.36
C GLU A 75 10.78 -4.72 14.36
N PHE A 76 10.42 -4.17 13.21
CA PHE A 76 9.76 -2.87 13.11
C PHE A 76 8.42 -2.84 13.85
N LYS A 77 7.67 -3.94 13.81
CA LYS A 77 6.45 -4.10 14.60
C LYS A 77 6.73 -4.10 16.11
N SER A 78 7.76 -4.85 16.56
CA SER A 78 8.12 -4.93 17.99
C SER A 78 8.62 -3.60 18.53
N LEU A 79 9.29 -2.77 17.71
CA LEU A 79 9.68 -1.41 18.03
C LEU A 79 8.50 -0.42 18.04
N GLY A 80 7.31 -0.89 17.69
CA GLY A 80 6.10 -0.07 17.70
C GLY A 80 6.06 0.99 16.59
N TYR A 81 6.77 0.80 15.48
CA TYR A 81 6.72 1.71 14.34
C TYR A 81 5.42 1.56 13.55
N PHE A 82 4.79 0.40 13.66
CA PHE A 82 3.48 0.11 13.08
C PHE A 82 2.41 -0.03 14.15
N GLN A 83 1.20 0.30 13.78
CA GLN A 83 -0.02 0.00 14.51
C GLN A 83 -1.00 -0.74 13.60
N LYS A 84 -1.80 -1.64 14.18
CA LYS A 84 -2.87 -2.35 13.47
C LYS A 84 -4.19 -1.68 13.82
N GLU A 85 -5.04 -1.50 12.81
CA GLU A 85 -6.41 -0.99 13.04
C GLU A 85 -7.24 -1.98 13.85
N ASP A 86 -8.06 -1.44 14.75
CA ASP A 86 -8.98 -2.23 15.57
C ASP A 86 -10.24 -2.62 14.82
N LYS A 87 -10.64 -1.79 13.83
CA LYS A 87 -11.85 -1.97 13.02
C LYS A 87 -11.50 -2.20 11.56
N ASP A 88 -12.34 -2.99 10.88
CA ASP A 88 -12.29 -3.09 9.44
C ASP A 88 -12.67 -1.74 8.83
N SER A 89 -11.84 -1.23 7.93
CA SER A 89 -11.94 0.11 7.35
C SER A 89 -11.61 0.08 5.87
N LEU A 90 -12.10 1.06 5.14
CA LEU A 90 -11.59 1.45 3.83
C LEU A 90 -10.73 2.71 4.01
N TYR A 91 -9.90 3.01 3.02
CA TYR A 91 -8.99 4.14 3.12
C TYR A 91 -9.08 4.96 1.85
N ILE A 92 -9.11 6.30 1.98
CA ILE A 92 -8.91 7.19 0.83
C ILE A 92 -7.46 7.60 0.81
N TYR A 93 -6.83 7.46 -0.34
CA TYR A 93 -5.48 7.92 -0.58
C TYR A 93 -5.49 8.95 -1.71
N ARG A 94 -4.87 10.11 -1.45
CA ARG A 94 -4.71 11.17 -2.43
C ARG A 94 -3.23 11.45 -2.65
N LEU A 95 -2.84 11.47 -3.91
CA LEU A 95 -1.52 11.82 -4.37
C LEU A 95 -1.60 13.10 -5.19
N THR A 96 -1.05 14.19 -4.68
CA THR A 96 -0.88 15.44 -5.42
C THR A 96 0.53 15.50 -6.00
N THR A 97 0.62 15.72 -7.29
CA THR A 97 1.87 15.82 -8.04
C THR A 97 1.89 17.12 -8.86
N PRO A 98 3.02 17.55 -9.41
CA PRO A 98 3.07 18.68 -10.35
C PRO A 98 2.20 18.48 -11.61
N PHE A 99 1.80 17.25 -11.91
CA PHE A 99 1.03 16.90 -13.12
C PHE A 99 -0.47 16.70 -12.84
N GLY A 100 -0.90 16.65 -11.59
CA GLY A 100 -2.29 16.46 -11.23
C GLY A 100 -2.50 15.83 -9.87
N VAL A 101 -3.77 15.70 -9.51
CA VAL A 101 -4.25 15.11 -8.26
C VAL A 101 -4.94 13.79 -8.58
N PHE A 102 -4.51 12.73 -7.92
CA PHE A 102 -5.05 11.39 -8.06
C PHE A 102 -5.63 10.95 -6.72
N THR A 103 -6.90 10.56 -6.72
CA THR A 103 -7.57 10.09 -5.51
C THR A 103 -8.15 8.71 -5.76
N GLY A 104 -7.93 7.79 -4.83
CA GLY A 104 -8.43 6.43 -4.91
C GLY A 104 -8.85 5.89 -3.55
N ILE A 105 -9.56 4.76 -3.58
CA ILE A 105 -9.96 4.01 -2.40
C ILE A 105 -9.07 2.78 -2.28
N ILE A 106 -8.52 2.54 -1.09
CA ILE A 106 -7.79 1.32 -0.76
C ILE A 106 -8.73 0.38 -0.01
N GLY A 107 -8.90 -0.81 -0.54
CA GLY A 107 -9.74 -1.87 0.02
C GLY A 107 -9.28 -3.24 -0.45
N GLY A 108 -9.88 -4.30 0.05
CA GLY A 108 -9.73 -5.64 -0.50
C GLY A 108 -10.63 -5.81 -1.72
N ALA A 109 -10.16 -6.51 -2.74
CA ALA A 109 -10.97 -6.97 -3.86
C ALA A 109 -11.13 -8.49 -3.78
N ALA A 110 -12.31 -9.01 -4.12
CA ALA A 110 -12.54 -10.44 -4.12
C ALA A 110 -11.79 -11.12 -5.28
N VAL A 111 -11.05 -12.18 -4.98
CA VAL A 111 -10.29 -12.95 -6.00
C VAL A 111 -11.24 -13.55 -7.04
N GLU A 112 -12.41 -14.03 -6.62
CA GLU A 112 -13.44 -14.58 -7.52
C GLU A 112 -13.88 -13.57 -8.59
N ASP A 113 -13.77 -12.27 -8.34
CA ASP A 113 -14.14 -11.25 -9.31
C ASP A 113 -13.12 -11.15 -10.46
N ILE A 114 -11.87 -11.55 -10.21
CA ILE A 114 -10.84 -11.71 -11.26
C ILE A 114 -11.12 -12.96 -12.06
N ASP A 115 -11.37 -14.10 -11.39
CA ASP A 115 -11.62 -15.39 -12.02
C ASP A 115 -12.89 -15.36 -12.89
N ASN A 116 -13.90 -14.61 -12.47
CA ASN A 116 -15.15 -14.42 -13.20
C ASN A 116 -15.11 -13.30 -14.26
N GLY A 117 -13.96 -12.66 -14.47
CA GLY A 117 -13.79 -11.58 -15.45
C GLY A 117 -14.51 -10.27 -15.12
N ILE A 118 -14.94 -10.10 -13.87
CA ILE A 118 -15.54 -8.86 -13.36
C ILE A 118 -14.43 -7.81 -13.22
N ILE A 119 -13.31 -8.17 -12.63
CA ILE A 119 -12.08 -7.37 -12.64
C ILE A 119 -11.22 -7.87 -13.80
N LYS A 120 -11.00 -7.00 -14.78
CA LYS A 120 -10.26 -7.34 -15.99
C LYS A 120 -8.79 -6.96 -15.85
N PRO A 121 -7.84 -7.92 -15.91
CA PRO A 121 -6.44 -7.59 -16.01
C PRO A 121 -6.15 -6.87 -17.34
N HIS A 122 -5.33 -5.81 -17.31
CA HIS A 122 -5.01 -5.07 -18.53
C HIS A 122 -3.87 -5.74 -19.32
N GLU A 123 -3.07 -6.60 -18.68
CA GLU A 123 -1.98 -7.39 -19.30
C GLU A 123 -1.79 -8.72 -18.59
N ASN A 124 -1.16 -9.67 -19.27
CA ASN A 124 -0.79 -10.95 -18.67
C ASN A 124 0.53 -10.81 -17.90
N THR A 125 0.53 -11.28 -16.67
CA THR A 125 1.74 -11.34 -15.85
C THR A 125 2.63 -12.52 -16.28
N LEU A 126 3.96 -12.34 -16.26
CA LEU A 126 4.90 -13.42 -16.53
C LEU A 126 4.86 -14.46 -15.39
N SER A 127 4.68 -15.73 -15.70
CA SER A 127 4.55 -16.83 -14.72
C SER A 127 5.68 -16.86 -13.69
N LYS A 128 6.94 -16.63 -14.13
CA LYS A 128 8.08 -16.52 -13.21
C LYS A 128 7.93 -15.40 -12.18
N ARG A 129 7.28 -14.32 -12.54
CA ARG A 129 7.02 -13.19 -11.65
C ARG A 129 5.93 -13.52 -10.62
N GLU A 130 4.91 -14.24 -11.06
CA GLU A 130 3.85 -14.75 -10.17
C GLU A 130 4.41 -15.71 -9.13
N ASP A 131 5.26 -16.65 -9.50
CA ASP A 131 5.90 -17.59 -8.57
C ASP A 131 6.76 -16.87 -7.54
N THR A 132 7.51 -15.85 -7.97
CA THR A 132 8.27 -14.99 -7.06
C THR A 132 7.37 -14.26 -6.06
N PHE A 133 6.25 -13.71 -6.52
CA PHE A 133 5.28 -13.03 -5.66
C PHE A 133 4.59 -13.98 -4.69
N LYS A 134 4.20 -15.17 -5.13
CA LYS A 134 3.66 -16.23 -4.26
C LYS A 134 4.64 -16.56 -3.13
N LEU A 135 5.91 -16.83 -3.50
CA LEU A 135 6.96 -17.13 -2.53
C LEU A 135 7.18 -15.95 -1.54
N TYR A 136 7.16 -14.71 -2.05
CA TYR A 136 7.27 -13.50 -1.21
C TYR A 136 6.12 -13.42 -0.20
N LEU A 137 4.88 -13.51 -0.66
CA LEU A 137 3.70 -13.40 0.21
C LEU A 137 3.64 -14.54 1.22
N ASP A 138 3.97 -15.76 0.80
CA ASP A 138 4.02 -16.94 1.68
C ASP A 138 5.09 -16.83 2.75
N THR A 139 6.20 -16.19 2.46
CA THR A 139 7.32 -16.07 3.41
C THR A 139 7.16 -14.83 4.29
N CYS A 140 6.88 -13.68 3.69
CA CYS A 140 6.81 -12.42 4.42
C CYS A 140 5.53 -12.25 5.23
N LYS A 141 4.41 -12.83 4.76
CA LYS A 141 3.08 -12.74 5.40
C LYS A 141 2.56 -11.31 5.54
N PHE A 142 2.95 -10.42 4.66
CA PHE A 142 2.39 -9.08 4.50
C PHE A 142 2.41 -8.64 3.03
N HIS A 143 1.49 -7.77 2.68
CA HIS A 143 1.36 -7.16 1.37
C HIS A 143 1.59 -5.65 1.51
N ALA A 144 2.59 -5.11 0.81
CA ALA A 144 2.98 -3.70 0.90
C ALA A 144 2.80 -2.92 -0.41
N GLU A 145 2.45 -3.60 -1.50
CA GLU A 145 2.29 -3.00 -2.83
C GLU A 145 0.86 -3.28 -3.34
N PRO A 146 -0.09 -2.35 -3.13
CA PRO A 146 -1.45 -2.53 -3.62
C PRO A 146 -1.48 -2.52 -5.15
N VAL A 147 -2.38 -3.31 -5.73
CA VAL A 147 -2.67 -3.30 -7.16
C VAL A 147 -3.55 -2.11 -7.50
N LEU A 148 -3.25 -1.40 -8.58
CA LEU A 148 -4.09 -0.32 -9.07
C LEU A 148 -5.22 -0.90 -9.92
N LEU A 149 -6.45 -0.61 -9.53
CA LEU A 149 -7.66 -0.89 -10.29
C LEU A 149 -8.32 0.44 -10.69
N THR A 150 -8.96 0.47 -11.84
CA THR A 150 -9.74 1.62 -12.31
C THR A 150 -11.21 1.23 -12.42
N TYR A 151 -12.09 2.20 -12.27
CA TYR A 151 -13.54 2.04 -12.41
C TYR A 151 -14.15 3.29 -13.04
N ASP A 152 -15.34 3.13 -13.61
CA ASP A 152 -16.09 4.24 -14.19
C ASP A 152 -16.53 5.26 -13.14
N ASP A 153 -16.59 6.52 -13.52
CA ASP A 153 -16.99 7.61 -12.64
C ASP A 153 -18.36 7.35 -12.00
N ASN A 154 -18.44 7.47 -10.68
CA ASN A 154 -19.67 7.28 -9.91
C ASN A 154 -19.87 8.43 -8.91
N LYS A 155 -20.98 9.14 -9.08
CA LYS A 155 -21.30 10.34 -8.29
C LYS A 155 -21.46 10.05 -6.79
N ASN A 156 -21.98 8.89 -6.42
CA ASN A 156 -22.21 8.52 -5.02
C ASN A 156 -20.86 8.17 -4.35
N ILE A 157 -19.99 7.44 -5.03
CA ILE A 157 -18.62 7.17 -4.56
C ILE A 157 -17.86 8.50 -4.39
N ASN A 158 -17.93 9.38 -5.38
CA ASN A 158 -17.29 10.69 -5.34
C ASN A 158 -17.83 11.57 -4.20
N HIS A 159 -19.13 11.48 -3.90
CA HIS A 159 -19.72 12.20 -2.78
C HIS A 159 -19.13 11.76 -1.44
N ILE A 160 -18.98 10.45 -1.23
CA ILE A 160 -18.35 9.91 -0.02
C ILE A 160 -16.87 10.32 0.05
N ILE A 161 -16.13 10.19 -1.04
CA ILE A 161 -14.73 10.65 -1.10
C ILE A 161 -14.63 12.13 -0.70
N LYS A 162 -15.47 12.98 -1.28
CA LYS A 162 -15.50 14.42 -1.00
C LYS A 162 -15.73 14.71 0.49
N LYS A 163 -16.69 14.02 1.11
CA LYS A 163 -16.98 14.14 2.56
C LYS A 163 -15.71 13.94 3.41
N TYR A 164 -14.87 12.96 3.08
CA TYR A 164 -13.68 12.66 3.86
C TYR A 164 -12.50 13.58 3.54
N VAL A 165 -12.30 13.96 2.28
CA VAL A 165 -11.16 14.81 1.90
C VAL A 165 -11.31 16.28 2.38
N GLU A 166 -12.50 16.67 2.82
CA GLU A 166 -12.75 17.93 3.50
C GLU A 166 -12.35 17.90 5.00
N LEU A 167 -12.11 16.70 5.55
CA LEU A 167 -11.65 16.53 6.91
C LEU A 167 -10.12 16.53 6.97
N ARG A 168 -9.58 16.68 8.19
CA ARG A 168 -8.14 16.53 8.40
C ARG A 168 -7.69 15.10 8.09
N PRO A 169 -6.68 14.90 7.24
CA PRO A 169 -6.18 13.57 6.94
C PRO A 169 -5.47 12.93 8.14
N GLU A 170 -5.48 11.60 8.18
CA GLU A 170 -4.67 10.82 9.12
C GLU A 170 -3.19 11.01 8.83
N TYR A 171 -2.79 10.99 7.55
CA TYR A 171 -1.45 11.32 7.12
C TYR A 171 -1.47 12.42 6.09
N GLU A 172 -0.53 13.34 6.22
CA GLU A 172 -0.21 14.37 5.22
C GLU A 172 1.29 14.65 5.27
N PHE A 173 1.97 14.43 4.17
CA PHE A 173 3.38 14.78 4.04
C PHE A 173 3.78 14.95 2.58
N THR A 174 4.79 15.80 2.35
CA THR A 174 5.35 16.03 1.02
C THR A 174 6.75 15.42 0.92
N THR A 175 6.98 14.66 -0.12
CA THR A 175 8.26 14.03 -0.41
C THR A 175 9.20 14.99 -1.16
N SER A 176 10.51 14.68 -1.16
CA SER A 176 11.54 15.52 -1.83
C SER A 176 11.36 15.68 -3.34
N ASP A 177 10.56 14.80 -3.97
CA ASP A 177 10.17 14.90 -5.37
C ASP A 177 8.83 15.64 -5.58
N GLN A 178 8.47 16.50 -4.62
CA GLN A 178 7.30 17.40 -4.67
C GLN A 178 5.96 16.68 -4.82
N LYS A 179 5.83 15.49 -4.25
CA LYS A 179 4.58 14.75 -4.18
C LYS A 179 4.00 14.84 -2.79
N THR A 180 2.76 15.29 -2.66
CA THR A 180 2.04 15.29 -1.39
C THR A 180 1.16 14.05 -1.31
N HIS A 181 1.33 13.34 -0.22
CA HIS A 181 0.61 12.11 0.11
C HIS A 181 -0.35 12.38 1.25
N GLU A 182 -1.61 12.04 1.06
CA GLU A 182 -2.65 12.21 2.08
C GLU A 182 -3.44 10.91 2.19
N LEU A 183 -3.85 10.58 3.42
CA LEU A 183 -4.64 9.38 3.69
C LEU A 183 -5.72 9.67 4.73
N TRP A 184 -6.93 9.21 4.45
CA TRP A 184 -8.09 9.25 5.37
C TRP A 184 -8.57 7.83 5.64
N ILE A 185 -9.12 7.61 6.82
CA ILE A 185 -9.69 6.33 7.24
C ILE A 185 -11.20 6.43 7.20
N ILE A 186 -11.85 5.56 6.44
CA ILE A 186 -13.29 5.39 6.43
C ILE A 186 -13.62 4.26 7.39
N ASN A 187 -14.11 4.60 8.58
CA ASN A 187 -14.50 3.65 9.63
C ASN A 187 -15.99 3.76 10.02
N SER A 188 -16.77 4.61 9.34
CA SER A 188 -18.22 4.64 9.42
C SER A 188 -18.80 3.42 8.73
N ILE A 189 -19.56 2.61 9.45
CA ILE A 189 -20.23 1.42 8.90
C ILE A 189 -21.15 1.82 7.75
N GLU A 190 -21.92 2.90 7.90
CA GLU A 190 -22.82 3.41 6.90
C GLU A 190 -22.11 3.77 5.59
N ASP A 191 -21.00 4.52 5.67
CA ASP A 191 -20.23 4.92 4.48
C ASP A 191 -19.56 3.70 3.81
N ILE A 192 -19.07 2.73 4.62
CA ILE A 192 -18.50 1.48 4.10
C ILE A 192 -19.55 0.66 3.36
N ASP A 193 -20.73 0.47 3.98
CA ASP A 193 -21.82 -0.30 3.37
C ASP A 193 -22.32 0.36 2.08
N GLN A 194 -22.43 1.70 2.08
CA GLN A 194 -22.78 2.44 0.88
C GLN A 194 -21.73 2.25 -0.23
N LEU A 195 -20.44 2.37 0.07
CA LEU A 195 -19.38 2.11 -0.90
C LEU A 195 -19.45 0.68 -1.46
N ILE A 196 -19.65 -0.32 -0.60
CA ILE A 196 -19.80 -1.72 -1.02
C ILE A 196 -20.98 -1.88 -2.00
N VAL A 197 -22.10 -1.22 -1.73
CA VAL A 197 -23.28 -1.25 -2.60
C VAL A 197 -22.99 -0.56 -3.94
N GLU A 198 -22.36 0.63 -3.93
CA GLU A 198 -22.04 1.37 -5.14
C GLU A 198 -21.06 0.61 -6.05
N PHE A 199 -20.02 -0.01 -5.48
CA PHE A 199 -19.09 -0.83 -6.26
C PHE A 199 -19.74 -2.07 -6.87
N LYS A 200 -20.77 -2.65 -6.22
CA LYS A 200 -21.57 -3.72 -6.82
C LYS A 200 -22.39 -3.26 -8.04
N HIS A 201 -22.73 -1.98 -8.12
CA HIS A 201 -23.54 -1.43 -9.21
C HIS A 201 -22.70 -0.86 -10.36
N LEU A 202 -21.37 -0.80 -10.22
CA LEU A 202 -20.52 -0.38 -11.33
C LEU A 202 -20.63 -1.37 -12.50
N ASN A 203 -20.93 -0.84 -13.67
CA ASN A 203 -20.91 -1.60 -14.91
C ASN A 203 -19.45 -1.78 -15.34
N ASN A 204 -19.09 -2.99 -15.70
CA ASN A 204 -17.77 -3.35 -16.22
C ASN A 204 -17.76 -3.30 -17.75
#